data_f3e726e6ebed46fbee8ccdc6f9a471dd
#
_entry.id   f3e726e6ebed46fbee8ccdc6f9a471dd
#
_cell.length_a   1.000
_cell.length_b   1.000
_cell.length_c   1.000
_cell.angle_alpha   90.00
_cell.angle_beta   90.00
_cell.angle_gamma   90.00
#
_symmetry.space_group_name_H-M   'P 1'
#
loop_
_entity.id
_entity.type
_entity.pdbx_description
1 polymer ?
#
loop_
_entity_poly.entity_id
_entity_poly.type
_entity_poly.pdbx_seq_one_letter_code
_entity_poly.pdbx_strand_id
1 'polypeptide(L)' 'MENQPKEALEFYVKASENNKNEFTTPRFLLKAGQTALGLNNKADALKYFTEIKEKYEATQEAANIDALIGLSQ' A
#
# COMPACT_ATOMS: atom_id res chain seq x y z
N MET A 1 -9.33 -18.07 -10.74
CA MET A 1 -9.02 -17.36 -10.47
C MET A 1 -8.20 -16.89 -10.55
N GLU A 2 -8.17 -16.52 -10.78
CA GLU A 2 -7.42 -16.18 -10.69
C GLU A 2 -6.85 -15.22 -10.27
N ASN A 3 -6.22 -15.10 -9.95
CA ASN A 3 -5.34 -14.25 -9.29
C ASN A 3 -4.70 -13.34 -10.25
N GLN A 4 -5.07 -12.11 -10.24
CA GLN A 4 -4.56 -11.11 -11.15
C GLN A 4 -3.97 -9.97 -10.36
N PRO A 5 -2.74 -10.13 -9.88
CA PRO A 5 -2.15 -9.17 -8.97
C PRO A 5 -2.00 -7.76 -9.56
N LYS A 6 -1.76 -7.66 -10.87
CA LYS A 6 -1.67 -6.33 -11.48
C LYS A 6 -3.00 -5.61 -11.45
N GLU A 7 -4.09 -6.32 -11.72
CA GLU A 7 -5.41 -5.72 -11.67
C GLU A 7 -5.79 -5.36 -10.24
N ALA A 8 -5.43 -6.23 -9.30
CA ALA A 8 -5.68 -5.94 -7.89
C ALA A 8 -4.93 -4.68 -7.45
N LEU A 9 -3.68 -4.55 -7.88
CA LEU A 9 -2.88 -3.38 -7.55
C LEU A 9 -3.53 -2.11 -8.10
N GLU A 10 -3.96 -2.14 -9.36
CA GLU A 10 -4.63 -0.99 -9.95
C GLU A 10 -5.91 -0.63 -9.20
N PHE A 11 -6.67 -1.64 -8.80
CA PHE A 11 -7.89 -1.43 -8.06
C PHE A 11 -7.60 -0.74 -6.72
N TYR A 12 -6.61 -1.24 -5.98
CA TYR A 12 -6.28 -0.65 -4.69
C TYR A 12 -5.79 0.78 -4.82
N VAL A 13 -4.98 1.05 -5.84
CA VAL A 13 -4.48 2.40 -6.06
C VAL A 13 -5.62 3.35 -6.40
N LYS A 14 -6.51 2.94 -7.30
CA LYS A 14 -7.64 3.78 -7.65
C LYS A 14 -8.57 4.00 -6.46
N ALA A 15 -8.80 2.96 -5.67
CA ALA A 15 -9.65 3.10 -4.50
C ALA A 15 -9.06 4.07 -3.50
N SER A 16 -7.75 4.04 -3.31
CA SER A 16 -7.10 4.95 -2.38
C SER A 16 -7.13 6.39 -2.86
N GLU A 17 -7.13 6.60 -4.17
CA GLU A 17 -7.13 7.95 -4.74
C GLU A 17 -8.53 8.55 -4.82
N ASN A 18 -9.55 7.72 -5.09
CA ASN A 18 -10.90 8.22 -5.30
C ASN A 18 -11.59 8.65 -4.00
N ASN A 19 -11.36 7.91 -2.94
CA ASN A 19 -12.01 8.18 -1.66
C ASN A 19 -10.98 8.24 -0.56
N LYS A 20 -10.25 9.34 -0.50
CA LYS A 20 -9.22 9.49 0.53
C LYS A 20 -9.87 9.71 1.87
N ASN A 21 -9.67 8.78 2.78
CA ASN A 21 -10.07 8.99 4.16
C ASN A 21 -9.14 8.19 5.08
N GLU A 22 -9.17 8.59 6.36
CA GLU A 22 -8.22 8.08 7.33
C GLU A 22 -8.42 6.60 7.66
N PHE A 23 -9.59 6.07 7.33
CA PHE A 23 -9.92 4.68 7.67
C PHE A 23 -9.64 3.72 6.54
N THR A 24 -9.98 4.11 5.31
CA THR A 24 -9.89 3.18 4.18
C THR A 24 -8.65 3.40 3.34
N THR A 25 -8.20 4.63 3.15
CA THR A 25 -7.05 4.92 2.29
C THR A 25 -5.78 4.21 2.76
N PRO A 26 -5.40 4.28 4.05
CA PRO A 26 -4.19 3.55 4.47
C PRO A 26 -4.34 2.05 4.30
N ARG A 27 -5.54 1.51 4.46
CA ARG A 27 -5.77 0.10 4.25
C ARG A 27 -5.54 -0.30 2.79
N PHE A 28 -6.07 0.49 1.86
CA PHE A 28 -5.85 0.23 0.44
C PHE A 28 -4.40 0.43 0.05
N LEU A 29 -3.74 1.45 0.60
CA LEU A 29 -2.31 1.65 0.34
C LEU A 29 -1.48 0.48 0.85
N LEU A 30 -1.82 -0.05 2.01
CA LEU A 30 -1.12 -1.20 2.55
C LEU A 30 -1.27 -2.41 1.62
N LYS A 31 -2.48 -2.66 1.16
CA LYS A 31 -2.72 -3.75 0.22
C LYS A 31 -1.97 -3.53 -1.09
N ALA A 32 -1.99 -2.30 -1.59
CA ALA A 32 -1.27 -1.98 -2.82
C ALA A 32 0.22 -2.21 -2.66
N GLY A 33 0.79 -1.79 -1.53
CA GLY A 33 2.21 -2.01 -1.29
C GLY A 33 2.56 -3.48 -1.19
N GLN A 34 1.74 -4.27 -0.47
CA GLN A 34 1.98 -5.70 -0.35
C GLN A 34 1.86 -6.39 -1.70
N THR A 35 0.89 -5.99 -2.51
CA THR A 35 0.73 -6.55 -3.85
C THR A 35 1.93 -6.20 -4.72
N ALA A 36 2.41 -4.96 -4.62
CA ALA A 36 3.60 -4.55 -5.38
C ALA A 36 4.83 -5.36 -4.98
N LEU A 37 4.99 -5.64 -3.69
CA LEU A 37 6.09 -6.50 -3.25
C LEU A 37 5.97 -7.89 -3.86
N GLY A 38 4.76 -8.43 -3.90
CA GLY A 38 4.53 -9.74 -4.50
C GLY A 38 4.85 -9.78 -5.98
N LEU A 39 4.72 -8.62 -6.65
CA LEU A 39 5.07 -8.48 -8.06
C LEU A 39 6.54 -8.14 -8.27
N ASN A 40 7.31 -8.12 -7.20
CA ASN A 40 8.72 -7.74 -7.23
C ASN A 40 8.90 -6.28 -7.66
N ASN A 41 7.92 -5.44 -7.35
CA ASN A 41 7.93 -4.03 -7.70
C ASN A 41 8.20 -3.21 -6.44
N LYS A 42 9.42 -3.26 -5.96
CA LYS A 42 9.79 -2.67 -4.70
C LYS A 42 9.68 -1.15 -4.70
N ALA A 43 9.94 -0.52 -5.84
CA ALA A 43 9.85 0.93 -5.93
C ALA A 43 8.42 1.42 -5.64
N ASP A 44 7.43 0.77 -6.23
CA ASP A 44 6.05 1.13 -5.99
C ASP A 44 5.63 0.79 -4.56
N ALA A 45 6.06 -0.36 -4.07
CA ALA A 45 5.76 -0.76 -2.70
C ALA A 45 6.29 0.28 -1.72
N LEU A 46 7.52 0.73 -1.90
CA LEU A 46 8.11 1.75 -1.05
C LEU A 46 7.31 3.04 -1.10
N LYS A 47 6.87 3.42 -2.28
CA LYS A 47 6.07 4.63 -2.46
C LYS A 47 4.78 4.56 -1.64
N TYR A 48 4.06 3.44 -1.73
CA TYR A 48 2.78 3.30 -1.01
C TYR A 48 2.99 3.24 0.49
N PHE A 49 4.00 2.51 0.95
CA PHE A 49 4.28 2.40 2.37
C PHE A 49 4.74 3.75 2.95
N THR A 50 5.55 4.49 2.20
CA THR A 50 6.01 5.80 2.63
C THR A 50 4.83 6.76 2.78
N GLU A 51 3.88 6.68 1.87
CA GLU A 51 2.69 7.53 1.96
C GLU A 51 1.91 7.23 3.24
N ILE A 52 1.78 5.96 3.61
CA ILE A 52 1.13 5.60 4.87
C ILE A 52 1.88 6.21 6.05
N LYS A 53 3.19 6.09 6.04
CA LYS A 53 4.01 6.59 7.14
C LYS A 53 3.89 8.11 7.29
N GLU A 54 3.88 8.82 6.18
CA GLU A 54 3.88 10.27 6.22
C GLU A 54 2.51 10.89 6.44
N LYS A 55 1.49 10.30 5.86
CA LYS A 55 0.16 10.91 5.88
C LYS A 55 -0.80 10.23 6.85
N TYR A 56 -0.56 9.00 7.21
CA TYR A 56 -1.47 8.21 8.02
C TYR A 56 -0.76 7.54 9.19
N GLU A 57 0.21 8.23 9.77
CA GLU A 57 1.05 7.65 10.81
C GLU A 57 0.28 7.25 12.07
N ALA A 58 -0.88 7.84 12.27
CA ALA A 58 -1.69 7.54 13.46
C ALA A 58 -2.54 6.28 13.29
N THR A 59 -2.50 5.64 12.12
CA THR A 59 -3.33 4.47 11.85
C THR A 59 -2.62 3.19 12.25
N GLN A 60 -3.41 2.12 12.38
CA GLN A 60 -2.84 0.81 12.69
C GLN A 60 -1.95 0.32 11.56
N GLU A 61 -2.29 0.68 10.33
CA GLU A 61 -1.50 0.29 9.18
C GLU A 61 -0.08 0.81 9.28
N ALA A 62 0.10 1.98 9.87
CA ALA A 62 1.43 2.58 10.02
C ALA A 62 2.25 1.93 11.14
N ALA A 63 1.62 1.15 12.00
CA ALA A 63 2.32 0.58 13.15
C ALA A 63 3.49 -0.31 12.75
N ASN A 64 3.33 -1.05 11.65
CA ASN A 64 4.38 -1.95 11.16
C ASN A 64 5.00 -1.47 9.86
N ILE A 65 4.76 -0.21 9.50
CA ILE A 65 5.13 0.27 8.17
C ILE A 65 6.65 0.33 7.99
N ASP A 66 7.39 0.59 9.06
CA ASP A 66 8.85 0.67 8.93
C ASP A 66 9.45 -0.67 8.52
N ALA A 67 8.91 -1.78 9.03
CA ALA A 67 9.35 -3.10 8.62
C ALA A 67 9.05 -3.34 7.14
N LEU A 68 7.87 -2.92 6.69
CA LEU A 68 7.49 -3.08 5.30
C LEU A 68 8.34 -2.19 4.38
N ILE A 69 8.66 -0.99 4.83
CA ILE A 69 9.54 -0.11 4.07
C ILE A 69 10.92 -0.77 3.93
N GLY A 70 11.41 -1.38 5.01
CA GLY A 70 12.67 -2.11 4.95
C GLY A 70 12.65 -3.22 3.91
N LEU A 71 11.55 -3.95 3.81
CA LEU A 71 11.41 -5.01 2.82
C LEU A 71 11.34 -4.47 1.39
N SER A 72 11.01 -3.20 1.23
CA SER A 72 10.84 -2.57 -0.07
C SER A 72 12.10 -1.88 -0.59
N GLN A 73 13.15 -1.91 0.18
CA GLN A 73 14.40 -1.25 -0.21
C GLN A 73 15.37 -2.16 -0.95
#